data_70da8ab252193e338d2de8baac967ca3
#
_entry.id   70da8ab252193e338d2de8baac967ca3
#
_cell.length_a   1.000
_cell.length_b   1.000
_cell.length_c   1.000
_cell.angle_alpha   90.00
_cell.angle_beta   90.00
_cell.angle_gamma   90.00
#
_symmetry.space_group_name_H-M   'P 1'
#
loop_
_entity.id
_entity.type
_entity.pdbx_description
1 polymer ?
#
loop_
_entity_poly.entity_id
_entity_poly.type
_entity_poly.pdbx_seq_one_letter_code
_entity_poly.pdbx_strand_id
1 'polypeptide(L)'
;GGFGHLIDDEGSGYALGRDALSAAVRALDGRMDAALLRDSVLHFIGGKNTGDILNYVYYQNRGKAGVAALSRVTVECAEQGDEAALAILRRGAQELRGIVEALARRLNMEKPRLALLGGLLDHEGIYRTLAEEALQTVAQVVPPAHDALWGAAKLAEEAAGERA
;
A
#
# COMPACT_ATOMS: atom_id res chain seq x y z
N GLY A 1 -3.46 6.17 10.49
CA GLY A 1 -2.36 5.32 10.02
C GLY A 1 -1.16 5.34 10.97
N GLY A 2 -0.26 4.36 10.78
CA GLY A 2 1.01 4.35 11.51
C GLY A 2 1.01 3.55 12.82
N PHE A 3 -0.06 2.87 13.16
CA PHE A 3 -0.16 2.04 14.37
C PHE A 3 0.24 0.56 14.15
N GLY A 4 0.94 0.28 13.06
CA GLY A 4 1.47 -1.04 12.74
C GLY A 4 0.57 -1.85 11.80
N HIS A 5 1.20 -2.74 11.02
CA HIS A 5 0.59 -3.44 9.89
C HIS A 5 -0.56 -4.40 10.25
N LEU A 6 -0.66 -4.81 11.51
CA LEU A 6 -1.75 -5.67 11.97
C LEU A 6 -3.00 -4.89 12.38
N ILE A 7 -2.84 -3.61 12.73
CA ILE A 7 -3.90 -2.79 13.31
C ILE A 7 -4.36 -1.71 12.34
N ASP A 8 -3.41 -0.99 11.75
CA ASP A 8 -3.71 0.23 11.01
C ASP A 8 -2.53 0.65 10.10
N ASP A 9 -2.46 0.09 8.93
CA ASP A 9 -1.46 0.39 7.90
C ASP A 9 -2.12 0.31 6.50
N GLU A 10 -3.41 0.66 6.44
CA GLU A 10 -4.19 0.55 5.22
C GLU A 10 -3.62 1.47 4.13
N GLY A 11 -3.70 1.02 2.87
CA GLY A 11 -3.04 1.67 1.74
C GLY A 11 -1.54 1.38 1.60
N SER A 12 -0.92 0.70 2.58
CA SER A 12 0.48 0.28 2.52
C SER A 12 0.67 -0.95 1.61
N GLY A 13 1.92 -1.21 1.20
CA GLY A 13 2.27 -2.42 0.46
C GLY A 13 1.89 -3.70 1.19
N TYR A 14 1.96 -3.72 2.54
CA TYR A 14 1.50 -4.86 3.32
C TYR A 14 -0.01 -5.07 3.19
N ALA A 15 -0.80 -4.02 3.33
CA ALA A 15 -2.26 -4.10 3.21
C ALA A 15 -2.68 -4.58 1.81
N LEU A 16 -2.08 -4.02 0.74
CA LEU A 16 -2.35 -4.45 -0.63
C LEU A 16 -1.96 -5.91 -0.86
N GLY A 17 -0.81 -6.35 -0.36
CA GLY A 17 -0.36 -7.74 -0.47
C GLY A 17 -1.21 -8.72 0.35
N ARG A 18 -1.64 -8.36 1.55
CA ARG A 18 -2.58 -9.12 2.37
C ARG A 18 -3.91 -9.31 1.64
N ASP A 19 -4.41 -8.24 1.03
CA ASP A 19 -5.67 -8.27 0.30
C ASP A 19 -5.58 -9.09 -0.99
N ALA A 20 -4.42 -9.08 -1.66
CA ALA A 20 -4.15 -9.96 -2.80
C ALA A 20 -4.15 -11.44 -2.40
N LEU A 21 -3.51 -11.80 -1.27
CA LEU A 21 -3.58 -13.16 -0.72
C LEU A 21 -5.02 -13.57 -0.40
N SER A 22 -5.80 -12.68 0.22
CA SER A 22 -7.22 -12.90 0.52
C SER A 22 -8.04 -13.12 -0.76
N ALA A 23 -7.83 -12.31 -1.79
CA ALA A 23 -8.49 -12.44 -3.09
C ALA A 23 -8.13 -13.78 -3.77
N ALA A 24 -6.85 -14.15 -3.75
CA ALA A 24 -6.38 -15.42 -4.30
C ALA A 24 -7.04 -16.64 -3.62
N VAL A 25 -7.14 -16.64 -2.29
CA VAL A 25 -7.85 -17.70 -1.54
C VAL A 25 -9.32 -17.75 -1.93
N ARG A 26 -9.99 -16.59 -2.02
CA ARG A 26 -11.41 -16.53 -2.43
C ARG A 26 -11.65 -16.97 -3.86
N ALA A 27 -10.69 -16.72 -4.74
CA ALA A 27 -10.75 -17.22 -6.12
C ALA A 27 -10.54 -18.73 -6.21
N LEU A 28 -9.66 -19.30 -5.36
CA LEU A 28 -9.44 -20.75 -5.29
C LEU A 28 -10.66 -21.53 -4.78
N ASP A 29 -11.44 -20.96 -3.88
CA ASP A 29 -12.64 -21.59 -3.34
C ASP A 29 -13.96 -21.16 -4.05
N GLY A 30 -13.85 -20.39 -5.13
CA GLY A 30 -14.99 -20.00 -5.98
C GLY A 30 -15.83 -18.85 -5.48
N ARG A 31 -15.42 -18.13 -4.41
CA ARG A 31 -16.14 -16.96 -3.88
C ARG A 31 -15.86 -15.64 -4.62
N MET A 32 -14.88 -15.63 -5.53
CA MET A 32 -14.45 -14.43 -6.25
C MET A 32 -13.97 -14.80 -7.66
N ASP A 33 -14.28 -13.96 -8.61
CA ASP A 33 -13.64 -14.03 -9.94
C ASP A 33 -12.39 -13.11 -9.93
N ALA A 34 -11.22 -13.73 -9.85
CA ALA A 34 -9.90 -13.08 -9.81
C ALA A 34 -8.83 -14.04 -10.33
N ALA A 35 -9.05 -14.62 -11.52
CA ALA A 35 -8.20 -15.68 -12.04
C ALA A 35 -6.77 -15.20 -12.26
N LEU A 36 -6.57 -14.03 -12.88
CA LEU A 36 -5.23 -13.48 -13.13
C LEU A 36 -4.50 -13.19 -11.82
N LEU A 37 -5.13 -12.48 -10.89
CA LEU A 37 -4.53 -12.15 -9.60
C LEU A 37 -4.19 -13.41 -8.80
N ARG A 38 -5.10 -14.41 -8.78
CA ARG A 38 -4.87 -15.71 -8.13
C ARG A 38 -3.62 -16.40 -8.69
N ASP A 39 -3.54 -16.52 -10.01
CA ASP A 39 -2.46 -17.26 -10.67
C ASP A 39 -1.13 -16.53 -10.50
N SER A 40 -1.12 -15.19 -10.56
CA SER A 40 0.06 -14.38 -10.33
C SER A 40 0.54 -14.46 -8.88
N VAL A 41 -0.36 -14.45 -7.89
CA VAL A 41 -0.03 -14.65 -6.47
C VAL A 41 0.58 -16.03 -6.27
N LEU A 42 -0.04 -17.11 -6.79
CA LEU A 42 0.48 -18.46 -6.68
C LEU A 42 1.85 -18.60 -7.34
N HIS A 43 2.04 -18.01 -8.52
CA HIS A 43 3.32 -17.99 -9.21
C HIS A 43 4.40 -17.30 -8.35
N PHE A 44 4.11 -16.13 -7.82
CA PHE A 44 5.03 -15.35 -6.98
C PHE A 44 5.50 -16.13 -5.75
N ILE A 45 4.59 -16.83 -5.07
CA ILE A 45 4.94 -17.60 -3.87
C ILE A 45 5.53 -18.98 -4.18
N GLY A 46 5.56 -19.40 -5.46
CA GLY A 46 5.97 -20.75 -5.89
C GLY A 46 4.98 -21.84 -5.46
N GLY A 47 3.70 -21.48 -5.32
CA GLY A 47 2.62 -22.35 -4.83
C GLY A 47 1.63 -22.77 -5.93
N LYS A 48 0.68 -23.64 -5.58
CA LYS A 48 -0.35 -24.17 -6.49
C LYS A 48 -1.76 -24.22 -5.89
N ASN A 49 -1.87 -24.07 -4.57
CA ASN A 49 -3.13 -24.24 -3.85
C ASN A 49 -3.16 -23.41 -2.57
N THR A 50 -4.29 -23.45 -1.86
CA THR A 50 -4.50 -22.71 -0.60
C THR A 50 -3.50 -23.11 0.49
N GLY A 51 -3.10 -24.39 0.55
CA GLY A 51 -2.11 -24.87 1.52
C GLY A 51 -0.75 -24.18 1.35
N ASP A 52 -0.34 -23.90 0.10
CA ASP A 52 0.89 -23.19 -0.20
C ASP A 52 0.82 -21.73 0.22
N ILE A 53 -0.34 -21.08 0.09
CA ILE A 53 -0.58 -19.73 0.60
C ILE A 53 -0.45 -19.71 2.12
N LEU A 54 -1.08 -20.65 2.83
CA LEU A 54 -0.95 -20.77 4.29
C LEU A 54 0.50 -21.01 4.70
N ASN A 55 1.20 -21.89 4.00
CA ASN A 55 2.62 -22.16 4.25
C ASN A 55 3.48 -20.90 4.07
N TYR A 56 3.26 -20.12 3.01
CA TYR A 56 3.96 -18.87 2.74
C TYR A 56 3.77 -17.85 3.86
N VAL A 57 2.53 -17.68 4.32
CA VAL A 57 2.18 -16.66 5.33
C VAL A 57 2.63 -17.06 6.73
N TYR A 58 2.38 -18.32 7.13
CA TYR A 58 2.51 -18.72 8.53
C TYR A 58 3.77 -19.53 8.86
N TYR A 59 4.36 -20.22 7.89
CA TYR A 59 5.43 -21.18 8.18
C TYR A 59 6.78 -20.86 7.53
N GLN A 60 6.82 -20.06 6.45
CA GLN A 60 8.08 -19.69 5.80
C GLN A 60 8.79 -18.48 6.44
N ASN A 61 8.26 -17.94 7.54
CA ASN A 61 8.83 -16.79 8.26
C ASN A 61 9.17 -15.58 7.36
N ARG A 62 8.35 -15.33 6.34
CA ARG A 62 8.53 -14.22 5.39
C ARG A 62 8.23 -12.86 6.01
N GLY A 63 7.47 -12.85 7.12
CA GLY A 63 7.14 -11.66 7.88
C GLY A 63 6.41 -10.58 7.08
N LYS A 64 6.44 -9.37 7.60
CA LYS A 64 5.81 -8.20 6.96
C LYS A 64 6.31 -7.97 5.53
N ALA A 65 7.62 -8.08 5.32
CA ALA A 65 8.24 -7.80 4.02
C ALA A 65 7.78 -8.77 2.91
N GLY A 66 7.63 -10.07 3.23
CA GLY A 66 7.16 -11.06 2.27
C GLY A 66 5.73 -10.78 1.80
N VAL A 67 4.83 -10.43 2.73
CA VAL A 67 3.46 -10.05 2.37
C VAL A 67 3.45 -8.74 1.59
N ALA A 68 4.21 -7.73 2.02
CA ALA A 68 4.29 -6.44 1.34
C ALA A 68 4.81 -6.56 -0.11
N ALA A 69 5.69 -7.52 -0.39
CA ALA A 69 6.21 -7.74 -1.74
C ALA A 69 5.12 -8.11 -2.76
N LEU A 70 4.01 -8.71 -2.32
CA LEU A 70 2.85 -9.03 -3.17
C LEU A 70 2.09 -7.78 -3.67
N SER A 71 2.33 -6.60 -3.09
CA SER A 71 1.77 -5.37 -3.63
C SER A 71 2.18 -5.09 -5.07
N ARG A 72 3.38 -5.50 -5.48
CA ARG A 72 3.84 -5.40 -6.88
C ARG A 72 3.01 -6.28 -7.80
N VAL A 73 2.75 -7.51 -7.37
CA VAL A 73 1.88 -8.43 -8.12
C VAL A 73 0.48 -7.83 -8.27
N THR A 74 -0.05 -7.20 -7.21
CA THR A 74 -1.35 -6.53 -7.27
C THR A 74 -1.35 -5.39 -8.30
N VAL A 75 -0.31 -4.56 -8.31
CA VAL A 75 -0.15 -3.46 -9.27
C VAL A 75 -0.06 -4.01 -10.70
N GLU A 76 0.80 -5.00 -10.95
CA GLU A 76 0.98 -5.62 -12.27
C GLU A 76 -0.31 -6.26 -12.81
N CYS A 77 -1.10 -6.91 -11.96
CA CYS A 77 -2.41 -7.45 -12.34
C CYS A 77 -3.42 -6.35 -12.66
N ALA A 78 -3.43 -5.27 -11.88
CA ALA A 78 -4.30 -4.13 -12.13
C ALA A 78 -3.97 -3.43 -13.46
N GLU A 79 -2.70 -3.30 -13.81
CA GLU A 79 -2.24 -2.76 -15.10
C GLU A 79 -2.66 -3.64 -16.28
N GLN A 80 -2.85 -4.93 -16.05
CA GLN A 80 -3.38 -5.87 -17.03
C GLN A 80 -4.92 -5.94 -17.04
N GLY A 81 -5.60 -5.11 -16.24
CA GLY A 81 -7.06 -5.00 -16.21
C GLY A 81 -7.77 -6.00 -15.30
N ASP A 82 -7.07 -6.63 -14.33
CA ASP A 82 -7.74 -7.47 -13.33
C ASP A 82 -8.57 -6.61 -12.38
N GLU A 83 -9.89 -6.78 -12.41
CA GLU A 83 -10.84 -5.97 -11.64
C GLU A 83 -10.70 -6.17 -10.12
N ALA A 84 -10.30 -7.35 -9.66
CA ALA A 84 -10.08 -7.61 -8.25
C ALA A 84 -8.83 -6.86 -7.75
N ALA A 85 -7.76 -6.85 -8.53
CA ALA A 85 -6.55 -6.08 -8.24
C ALA A 85 -6.84 -4.57 -8.27
N LEU A 86 -7.56 -4.06 -9.28
CA LEU A 86 -8.02 -2.68 -9.35
C LEU A 86 -8.84 -2.27 -8.12
N ALA A 87 -9.77 -3.13 -7.68
CA ALA A 87 -10.58 -2.87 -6.49
C ALA A 87 -9.73 -2.78 -5.21
N ILE A 88 -8.68 -3.61 -5.09
CA ILE A 88 -7.73 -3.55 -3.98
C ILE A 88 -6.99 -2.21 -3.99
N LEU A 89 -6.46 -1.79 -5.14
CA LEU A 89 -5.73 -0.52 -5.26
C LEU A 89 -6.64 0.69 -4.97
N ARG A 90 -7.85 0.71 -5.53
CA ARG A 90 -8.84 1.79 -5.27
C ARG A 90 -9.19 1.90 -3.80
N ARG A 91 -9.40 0.76 -3.12
CA ARG A 91 -9.65 0.77 -1.67
C ARG A 91 -8.45 1.32 -0.91
N GLY A 92 -7.23 0.87 -1.22
CA GLY A 92 -6.01 1.40 -0.62
C GLY A 92 -5.88 2.93 -0.78
N ALA A 93 -6.19 3.46 -1.96
CA ALA A 93 -6.19 4.90 -2.23
C ALA A 93 -7.24 5.66 -1.39
N GLN A 94 -8.44 5.09 -1.21
CA GLN A 94 -9.47 5.68 -0.36
C GLN A 94 -9.10 5.69 1.13
N GLU A 95 -8.40 4.66 1.60
CA GLU A 95 -7.88 4.63 2.97
C GLU A 95 -6.82 5.72 3.20
N LEU A 96 -5.90 5.93 2.24
CA LEU A 96 -4.95 7.05 2.27
C LEU A 96 -5.67 8.40 2.34
N ARG A 97 -6.74 8.58 1.57
CA ARG A 97 -7.59 9.77 1.65
C ARG A 97 -8.18 9.95 3.05
N GLY A 98 -8.72 8.89 3.66
CA GLY A 98 -9.29 8.93 5.01
C GLY A 98 -8.28 9.40 6.06
N ILE A 99 -7.03 8.96 5.95
CA ILE A 99 -5.93 9.40 6.83
C ILE A 99 -5.68 10.91 6.67
N VAL A 100 -5.59 11.40 5.42
CA VAL A 100 -5.36 12.82 5.14
C VAL A 100 -6.51 13.69 5.63
N GLU A 101 -7.76 13.27 5.41
CA GLU A 101 -8.95 13.97 5.92
C GLU A 101 -8.95 14.07 7.46
N ALA A 102 -8.59 12.98 8.15
CA ALA A 102 -8.52 12.97 9.60
C ALA A 102 -7.45 13.95 10.13
N LEU A 103 -6.27 13.95 9.51
CA LEU A 103 -5.18 14.85 9.86
C LEU A 103 -5.52 16.32 9.56
N ALA A 104 -6.10 16.60 8.39
CA ALA A 104 -6.51 17.95 8.02
C ALA A 104 -7.51 18.55 9.04
N ARG A 105 -8.51 17.75 9.45
CA ARG A 105 -9.46 18.17 10.50
C ARG A 105 -8.77 18.43 11.84
N ARG A 106 -7.85 17.56 12.27
CA ARG A 106 -7.15 17.74 13.56
C ARG A 106 -6.24 18.95 13.58
N LEU A 107 -5.67 19.33 12.43
CA LEU A 107 -4.75 20.44 12.29
C LEU A 107 -5.46 21.74 11.85
N ASN A 108 -6.79 21.74 11.69
CA ASN A 108 -7.59 22.84 11.17
C ASN A 108 -7.08 23.36 9.80
N MET A 109 -6.68 22.45 8.91
CA MET A 109 -6.21 22.76 7.56
C MET A 109 -7.32 22.43 6.56
N GLU A 110 -7.75 23.40 5.76
CA GLU A 110 -8.83 23.20 4.78
C GLU A 110 -8.37 22.34 3.59
N LYS A 111 -7.23 22.68 3.00
CA LYS A 111 -6.63 21.92 1.87
C LYS A 111 -5.11 21.88 1.99
N PRO A 112 -4.55 20.98 2.83
CA PRO A 112 -3.13 20.93 3.07
C PRO A 112 -2.32 20.58 1.82
N ARG A 113 -1.07 21.07 1.73
CA ARG A 113 -0.09 20.58 0.76
C ARG A 113 0.41 19.23 1.22
N LEU A 114 0.41 18.25 0.30
CA LEU A 114 0.75 16.86 0.58
C LEU A 114 1.78 16.36 -0.43
N ALA A 115 2.91 15.84 0.04
CA ALA A 115 3.85 15.09 -0.77
C ALA A 115 3.62 13.58 -0.59
N LEU A 116 3.59 12.84 -1.69
CA LEU A 116 3.51 11.39 -1.70
C LEU A 116 4.92 10.81 -1.77
N LEU A 117 5.25 9.95 -0.80
CA LEU A 117 6.55 9.29 -0.68
C LEU A 117 6.36 7.80 -0.38
N GLY A 118 7.33 6.99 -0.78
CA GLY A 118 7.33 5.54 -0.52
C GLY A 118 7.27 4.70 -1.78
N GLY A 119 7.85 3.52 -1.77
CA GLY A 119 8.15 2.71 -2.95
C GLY A 119 7.00 2.38 -3.90
N LEU A 120 5.74 2.55 -3.48
CA LEU A 120 4.55 2.41 -4.34
C LEU A 120 4.08 3.75 -4.92
N LEU A 121 4.56 4.88 -4.40
CA LEU A 121 4.11 6.23 -4.73
C LEU A 121 5.24 7.12 -5.26
N ASP A 122 6.50 6.68 -5.18
CA ASP A 122 7.66 7.45 -5.65
C ASP A 122 7.74 7.52 -7.19
N HIS A 123 7.17 6.52 -7.88
CA HIS A 123 7.20 6.42 -9.33
C HIS A 123 5.78 6.55 -9.91
N GLU A 124 5.71 7.00 -11.16
CA GLU A 124 4.47 6.99 -11.93
C GLU A 124 3.96 5.54 -12.06
N GLY A 125 2.65 5.35 -11.94
CA GLY A 125 2.00 4.06 -12.04
C GLY A 125 0.55 4.12 -11.59
N ILE A 126 -0.19 3.05 -11.83
CA ILE A 126 -1.64 2.99 -11.60
C ILE A 126 -2.01 3.31 -10.14
N TYR A 127 -1.25 2.82 -9.15
CA TYR A 127 -1.58 3.08 -7.74
C TYR A 127 -1.36 4.53 -7.35
N ARG A 128 -0.29 5.16 -7.85
CA ARG A 128 -0.06 6.60 -7.66
C ARG A 128 -1.17 7.42 -8.26
N THR A 129 -1.58 7.13 -9.50
CA THR A 129 -2.69 7.82 -10.16
C THR A 129 -3.98 7.72 -9.34
N LEU A 130 -4.34 6.52 -8.89
CA LEU A 130 -5.53 6.31 -8.04
C LEU A 130 -5.43 7.05 -6.69
N ALA A 131 -4.25 7.11 -6.08
CA ALA A 131 -4.02 7.86 -4.85
C ALA A 131 -4.16 9.37 -5.08
N GLU A 132 -3.58 9.91 -6.15
CA GLU A 132 -3.70 11.33 -6.51
C GLU A 132 -5.17 11.71 -6.79
N GLU A 133 -5.90 10.90 -7.56
CA GLU A 133 -7.33 11.08 -7.81
C GLU A 133 -8.15 11.09 -6.50
N ALA A 134 -7.89 10.16 -5.60
CA ALA A 134 -8.58 10.10 -4.32
C ALA A 134 -8.29 11.31 -3.43
N LEU A 135 -7.06 11.83 -3.48
CA LEU A 135 -6.58 12.90 -2.61
C LEU A 135 -6.89 14.33 -3.12
N GLN A 136 -7.09 14.52 -4.44
CA GLN A 136 -7.25 15.85 -5.06
C GLN A 136 -8.37 16.70 -4.46
N THR A 137 -9.39 16.09 -3.87
CA THR A 137 -10.52 16.79 -3.24
C THR A 137 -10.22 17.27 -1.83
N VAL A 138 -9.25 16.66 -1.14
CA VAL A 138 -8.94 16.89 0.29
C VAL A 138 -7.58 17.50 0.53
N ALA A 139 -6.67 17.46 -0.44
CA ALA A 139 -5.33 18.01 -0.34
C ALA A 139 -4.86 18.55 -1.70
N GLN A 140 -3.82 19.39 -1.67
CA GLN A 140 -3.04 19.76 -2.84
C GLN A 140 -1.82 18.86 -2.92
N VAL A 141 -1.83 17.86 -3.80
CA VAL A 141 -0.66 17.02 -4.03
C VAL A 141 0.44 17.87 -4.69
N VAL A 142 1.63 17.85 -4.11
CA VAL A 142 2.80 18.59 -4.58
C VAL A 142 4.01 17.66 -4.64
N PRO A 143 4.99 17.90 -5.52
CA PRO A 143 6.22 17.13 -5.49
C PRO A 143 6.94 17.34 -4.15
N PRO A 144 7.63 16.31 -3.62
CA PRO A 144 8.45 16.45 -2.43
C PRO A 144 9.61 17.41 -2.70
N ALA A 145 9.92 18.29 -1.75
CA ALA A 145 11.05 19.21 -1.86
C ALA A 145 12.40 18.47 -1.77
N HIS A 146 12.42 17.38 -1.00
CA HIS A 146 13.58 16.53 -0.77
C HIS A 146 13.12 15.08 -0.57
N ASP A 147 14.05 14.14 -0.64
CA ASP A 147 13.80 12.73 -0.36
C ASP A 147 13.68 12.43 1.15
N ALA A 148 13.28 11.20 1.47
CA ALA A 148 13.12 10.76 2.86
C ALA A 148 14.45 10.74 3.63
N LEU A 149 15.59 10.50 2.95
CA LEU A 149 16.90 10.47 3.58
C LEU A 149 17.32 11.87 4.06
N TRP A 150 17.08 12.88 3.22
CA TRP A 150 17.32 14.28 3.60
C TRP A 150 16.47 14.68 4.82
N GLY A 151 15.17 14.30 4.83
CA GLY A 151 14.28 14.56 5.98
C GLY A 151 14.77 13.90 7.25
N ALA A 152 15.23 12.64 7.19
CA ALA A 152 15.77 11.93 8.33
C ALA A 152 17.07 12.58 8.87
N ALA A 153 17.97 13.02 7.96
CA ALA A 153 19.19 13.72 8.33
C ALA A 153 18.86 15.06 9.04
N LYS A 154 17.88 15.81 8.51
CA LYS A 154 17.45 17.08 9.11
C LYS A 154 16.89 16.91 10.51
N LEU A 155 16.02 15.92 10.73
CA LEU A 155 15.51 15.59 12.06
C LEU A 155 16.62 15.16 13.04
N ALA A 156 17.64 14.45 12.56
CA ALA A 156 18.78 14.07 13.41
C ALA A 156 19.62 15.29 13.81
N GLU A 157 19.84 16.26 12.92
CA GLU A 157 20.52 17.52 13.24
C GLU A 157 19.76 18.32 14.30
N GLU A 158 18.44 18.48 14.13
CA GLU A 158 17.58 19.18 15.09
C GLU A 158 17.61 18.53 16.47
N ALA A 159 17.46 17.20 16.54
CA ALA A 159 17.53 16.46 17.80
C ALA A 159 18.92 16.50 18.48
N ALA A 160 20.01 16.66 17.72
CA ALA A 160 21.35 16.85 18.27
C ALA A 160 21.55 18.26 18.82
N GLY A 161 20.99 19.29 18.16
CA GLY A 161 21.05 20.69 18.60
C GLY A 161 20.23 20.98 19.87
N GLU A 162 19.13 20.26 20.09
CA GLU A 162 18.32 20.38 21.32
C GLU A 162 18.98 19.76 22.57
N ARG A 163 20.04 18.96 22.40
CA ARG A 163 20.79 18.31 23.49
C ARG A 163 22.09 19.05 23.88
N ALA A 164 22.43 20.13 23.19
CA ALA A 164 23.60 20.97 23.46
C ALA A 164 23.19 22.24 24.23
#